data_6fdd26021b397624e51c491688825842
#
_entry.id   6fdd26021b397624e51c491688825842
#
_cell.length_a   1.000
_cell.length_b   1.000
_cell.length_c   1.000
_cell.angle_alpha   90.00
_cell.angle_beta   90.00
_cell.angle_gamma   90.00
#
_symmetry.space_group_name_H-M   'P 1'
#
loop_
_entity.id
_entity.type
_entity.pdbx_description
1 polymer ?
#
loop_
_entity_poly.entity_id
_entity_poly.type
_entity_poly.pdbx_seq_one_letter_code
_entity_poly.pdbx_strand_id
1 'polypeptide(L)'
;MQRSPRSPAGPDVAASAPGRDRAGLVESRGIDCVPDSERHGTARELFSVWAAPNVSYLSFVVGGTLVLMGLSLAESLAVIVAGNLFWLLTGFIAVSGPAAGTSGSVISRAMYGVVGNKAVVALTGWLISSLYLALNWSAASVAGLGLTARLGLPDSPALDAVVVCVIAGATILVAIYGHATIVRLYTALTIVLTLVFVALSVMVLGHTNWSYTPAEPLTGLAHLVVLTSGFTIVASAPLSYSNSPDLSRYLPRHTRGRAITLWTACGAFLPSVVFTGIGALAATTLDMNDPQAALESVMPHWFVPVFVVAVVVNTVANNGLTAYSSGLSMQSIGVRLPRMIAVLVVGVIGTTMTLFALLVFDFLTAVNAMMELVVIVTGPCMTVYATDIVLRRNRYDGELLHDQSRTSPFWYRGGVNWAGVLAALGGAAGATLCAGSTFWAGPVSAAMDGLNLAIPVGVLGSAALYRVLSRAFGTFPSTSSPTTTQR
;
A
#
# COMPACT_ATOMS: atom_id res chain seq x y z
N MET A 1 8.63 10.69 66.38
CA MET A 1 8.80 9.43 65.68
C MET A 1 7.44 8.83 65.38
N GLN A 2 6.84 9.13 64.25
CA GLN A 2 5.61 8.51 63.76
C GLN A 2 5.91 7.85 62.42
N ARG A 3 5.81 6.52 62.38
CA ARG A 3 5.98 5.74 61.14
C ARG A 3 4.66 5.81 60.36
N SER A 4 4.76 6.32 59.11
CA SER A 4 3.72 6.26 58.12
C SER A 4 3.46 4.78 57.66
N PRO A 5 2.23 4.32 57.44
CA PRO A 5 1.94 2.96 56.99
C PRO A 5 2.25 2.84 55.48
N ARG A 6 3.00 1.82 55.10
CA ARG A 6 3.21 1.41 53.69
C ARG A 6 1.90 0.87 53.12
N SER A 7 1.45 1.45 52.02
CA SER A 7 0.38 0.91 51.20
C SER A 7 0.79 -0.45 50.61
N PRO A 8 -0.08 -1.44 50.50
CA PRO A 8 0.25 -2.73 49.91
C PRO A 8 0.45 -2.57 48.40
N ALA A 9 1.59 -3.02 47.92
CA ALA A 9 1.86 -3.18 46.49
C ALA A 9 0.84 -4.17 45.92
N GLY A 10 0.05 -3.71 44.94
CA GLY A 10 -0.75 -4.59 44.10
C GLY A 10 0.13 -5.57 43.32
N PRO A 11 -0.41 -6.70 42.86
CA PRO A 11 0.40 -7.68 42.14
C PRO A 11 1.02 -7.04 40.91
N ASP A 12 2.36 -6.99 40.89
CA ASP A 12 3.16 -6.71 39.71
C ASP A 12 2.74 -7.74 38.64
N VAL A 13 1.94 -7.30 37.69
CA VAL A 13 1.83 -7.97 36.41
C VAL A 13 3.20 -7.75 35.74
N ALA A 14 4.09 -8.69 35.98
CA ALA A 14 5.37 -8.74 35.30
C ALA A 14 5.08 -8.70 33.80
N ALA A 15 5.24 -7.53 33.19
CA ALA A 15 5.25 -7.39 31.74
C ALA A 15 6.41 -8.27 31.26
N SER A 16 6.09 -9.45 30.75
CA SER A 16 7.07 -10.33 30.14
C SER A 16 7.80 -9.51 29.09
N ALA A 17 9.13 -9.43 29.21
CA ALA A 17 9.97 -8.73 28.25
C ALA A 17 9.56 -9.19 26.85
N PRO A 18 9.22 -8.27 25.93
CA PRO A 18 8.78 -8.66 24.60
C PRO A 18 9.86 -9.51 23.94
N GLY A 19 9.48 -10.71 23.52
CA GLY A 19 10.40 -11.64 22.88
C GLY A 19 10.96 -11.05 21.59
N ARG A 20 12.18 -11.42 21.23
CA ARG A 20 12.79 -11.05 19.94
C ARG A 20 11.85 -11.45 18.79
N ASP A 21 11.71 -10.54 17.82
CA ASP A 21 11.01 -10.83 16.56
C ASP A 21 11.65 -12.06 15.87
N ARG A 22 10.91 -13.17 15.77
CA ARG A 22 11.37 -14.44 15.19
C ARG A 22 10.28 -15.04 14.31
N ALA A 23 10.67 -15.51 13.14
CA ALA A 23 9.75 -16.19 12.22
C ALA A 23 9.09 -17.41 12.90
N GLY A 24 7.78 -17.54 12.74
CA GLY A 24 6.96 -18.60 13.34
C GLY A 24 6.48 -18.31 14.77
N LEU A 25 6.86 -17.17 15.36
CA LEU A 25 6.30 -16.67 16.61
C LEU A 25 5.39 -15.47 16.32
N VAL A 26 4.32 -15.35 17.10
CA VAL A 26 3.42 -14.20 16.99
C VAL A 26 4.15 -12.95 17.46
N GLU A 27 4.20 -11.92 16.60
CA GLU A 27 4.82 -10.64 16.94
C GLU A 27 4.02 -9.96 18.08
N SER A 28 4.68 -9.70 19.19
CA SER A 28 4.06 -9.06 20.36
C SER A 28 4.16 -7.53 20.30
N ARG A 29 5.13 -6.98 19.54
CA ARG A 29 5.28 -5.54 19.37
C ARG A 29 4.25 -5.02 18.39
N GLY A 30 3.37 -4.16 18.88
CA GLY A 30 2.47 -3.40 18.03
C GLY A 30 3.18 -2.18 17.42
N ILE A 31 2.65 -1.00 17.74
CA ILE A 31 3.22 0.28 17.29
C ILE A 31 4.45 0.72 18.09
N ASP A 32 4.82 0.03 19.17
CA ASP A 32 5.90 0.41 20.08
C ASP A 32 7.25 0.58 19.37
N CYS A 33 8.11 1.41 19.96
CA CYS A 33 9.47 1.59 19.47
C CYS A 33 10.28 0.29 19.55
N VAL A 34 10.96 -0.05 18.47
CA VAL A 34 11.90 -1.17 18.41
C VAL A 34 13.25 -0.70 19.00
N PRO A 35 13.70 -1.25 20.13
CA PRO A 35 15.00 -0.90 20.71
C PRO A 35 16.15 -1.27 19.76
N ASP A 36 17.25 -0.52 19.83
CA ASP A 36 18.40 -0.77 18.96
C ASP A 36 18.97 -2.19 19.10
N SER A 37 18.84 -2.80 20.30
CA SER A 37 19.27 -4.18 20.57
C SER A 37 18.45 -5.27 19.86
N GLU A 38 17.25 -4.93 19.42
CA GLU A 38 16.35 -5.85 18.69
C GLU A 38 16.34 -5.60 17.19
N ARG A 39 16.97 -4.51 16.74
CA ARG A 39 17.04 -4.18 15.32
C ARG A 39 18.01 -5.10 14.60
N HIS A 40 17.57 -5.63 13.50
CA HIS A 40 18.29 -6.66 12.73
C HIS A 40 17.95 -6.59 11.25
N GLY A 41 18.55 -7.47 10.45
CA GLY A 41 18.29 -7.58 9.02
C GLY A 41 19.11 -6.62 8.17
N THR A 42 18.91 -6.71 6.89
CA THR A 42 19.60 -5.92 5.86
C THR A 42 18.61 -5.28 4.92
N ALA A 43 18.97 -4.14 4.32
CA ALA A 43 18.11 -3.48 3.34
C ALA A 43 17.73 -4.37 2.14
N ARG A 44 18.54 -5.41 1.82
CA ARG A 44 18.29 -6.34 0.71
C ARG A 44 17.02 -7.16 0.92
N GLU A 45 16.67 -7.46 2.15
CA GLU A 45 15.46 -8.22 2.50
C GLU A 45 14.18 -7.49 2.04
N LEU A 46 14.22 -6.15 2.01
CA LEU A 46 13.12 -5.34 1.50
C LEU A 46 12.79 -5.62 0.03
N PHE A 47 13.77 -6.09 -0.76
CA PHE A 47 13.48 -6.50 -2.13
C PHE A 47 12.41 -7.59 -2.19
N SER A 48 12.62 -8.70 -1.49
CA SER A 48 11.65 -9.82 -1.49
C SER A 48 10.33 -9.45 -0.84
N VAL A 49 10.38 -8.64 0.23
CA VAL A 49 9.17 -8.16 0.92
C VAL A 49 8.26 -7.37 -0.03
N TRP A 50 8.85 -6.59 -0.93
CA TRP A 50 8.09 -5.80 -1.90
C TRP A 50 7.88 -6.51 -3.25
N ALA A 51 8.72 -7.48 -3.60
CA ALA A 51 8.58 -8.23 -4.85
C ALA A 51 7.42 -9.23 -4.79
N ALA A 52 7.28 -9.99 -3.70
CA ALA A 52 6.24 -11.01 -3.58
C ALA A 52 4.82 -10.48 -3.86
N PRO A 53 4.37 -9.36 -3.26
CA PRO A 53 3.05 -8.80 -3.54
C PRO A 53 2.91 -8.25 -4.97
N ASN A 54 4.00 -7.80 -5.59
CA ASN A 54 3.99 -7.17 -6.91
C ASN A 54 4.18 -8.15 -8.09
N VAL A 55 4.58 -9.40 -7.83
CA VAL A 55 4.44 -10.51 -8.77
C VAL A 55 2.97 -10.92 -8.78
N SER A 56 2.11 -10.17 -9.45
CA SER A 56 0.68 -10.15 -9.20
C SER A 56 -0.15 -10.36 -10.48
N TYR A 57 -1.21 -11.15 -10.36
CA TYR A 57 -2.25 -11.27 -11.38
C TYR A 57 -2.89 -9.91 -11.69
N LEU A 58 -3.15 -9.08 -10.68
CA LEU A 58 -3.73 -7.74 -10.87
C LEU A 58 -2.85 -6.85 -11.75
N SER A 59 -1.53 -7.05 -11.75
CA SER A 59 -0.62 -6.35 -12.67
C SER A 59 -0.94 -6.67 -14.13
N PHE A 60 -1.23 -7.94 -14.46
CA PHE A 60 -1.66 -8.30 -15.83
C PHE A 60 -2.97 -7.61 -16.20
N VAL A 61 -3.95 -7.58 -15.29
CA VAL A 61 -5.24 -6.90 -15.51
C VAL A 61 -5.02 -5.43 -15.81
N VAL A 62 -4.24 -4.73 -14.99
CA VAL A 62 -3.94 -3.29 -15.18
C VAL A 62 -3.24 -3.05 -16.51
N GLY A 63 -2.29 -3.91 -16.90
CA GLY A 63 -1.62 -3.79 -18.19
C GLY A 63 -2.56 -3.96 -19.37
N GLY A 64 -3.44 -4.96 -19.30
CA GLY A 64 -4.47 -5.20 -20.31
C GLY A 64 -5.44 -4.04 -20.44
N THR A 65 -5.84 -3.44 -19.33
CA THR A 65 -6.75 -2.29 -19.31
C THR A 65 -6.21 -1.11 -20.14
N LEU A 66 -4.90 -0.85 -20.15
CA LEU A 66 -4.33 0.25 -20.92
C LEU A 66 -4.54 0.09 -22.43
N VAL A 67 -4.38 -1.12 -22.93
CA VAL A 67 -4.61 -1.44 -24.33
C VAL A 67 -6.10 -1.40 -24.67
N LEU A 68 -6.97 -1.93 -23.78
CA LEU A 68 -8.42 -1.83 -23.91
C LEU A 68 -8.95 -0.38 -23.94
N MET A 69 -8.26 0.53 -23.25
CA MET A 69 -8.56 1.96 -23.29
C MET A 69 -8.19 2.62 -24.64
N GLY A 70 -7.54 1.90 -25.55
CA GLY A 70 -7.16 2.39 -26.87
C GLY A 70 -5.75 2.93 -27.00
N LEU A 71 -4.85 2.66 -26.04
CA LEU A 71 -3.43 2.99 -26.16
C LEU A 71 -2.72 1.96 -27.06
N SER A 72 -1.78 2.43 -27.85
CA SER A 72 -0.82 1.56 -28.53
C SER A 72 0.05 0.82 -27.52
N LEU A 73 0.71 -0.26 -27.96
CA LEU A 73 1.61 -1.02 -27.10
C LEU A 73 2.75 -0.13 -26.54
N ALA A 74 3.35 0.71 -27.39
CA ALA A 74 4.46 1.59 -26.98
C ALA A 74 4.02 2.62 -25.93
N GLU A 75 2.84 3.21 -26.08
CA GLU A 75 2.26 4.15 -25.11
C GLU A 75 1.92 3.47 -23.81
N SER A 76 1.30 2.27 -23.87
CA SER A 76 1.01 1.46 -22.69
C SER A 76 2.28 1.15 -21.89
N LEU A 77 3.36 0.72 -22.54
CA LEU A 77 4.64 0.45 -21.89
C LEU A 77 5.27 1.73 -21.29
N ALA A 78 5.18 2.87 -21.99
CA ALA A 78 5.66 4.14 -21.47
C ALA A 78 4.89 4.58 -20.22
N VAL A 79 3.57 4.47 -20.23
CA VAL A 79 2.68 4.76 -19.08
C VAL A 79 2.98 3.82 -17.91
N ILE A 80 3.20 2.53 -18.18
CA ILE A 80 3.56 1.53 -17.17
C ILE A 80 4.85 1.91 -16.46
N VAL A 81 5.90 2.25 -17.22
CA VAL A 81 7.18 2.66 -16.63
C VAL A 81 7.01 3.94 -15.83
N ALA A 82 6.36 4.97 -16.42
CA ALA A 82 6.19 6.27 -15.78
C ALA A 82 5.39 6.19 -14.48
N GLY A 83 4.25 5.49 -14.46
CA GLY A 83 3.42 5.33 -13.27
C GLY A 83 4.12 4.54 -12.16
N ASN A 84 4.86 3.49 -12.52
CA ASN A 84 5.60 2.68 -11.56
C ASN A 84 6.83 3.41 -10.97
N LEU A 85 7.32 4.52 -11.55
CA LEU A 85 8.39 5.32 -10.92
C LEU A 85 8.00 5.83 -9.52
N PHE A 86 6.72 5.93 -9.19
CA PHE A 86 6.28 6.28 -7.84
C PHE A 86 6.68 5.25 -6.76
N TRP A 87 7.13 4.03 -7.13
CA TRP A 87 7.77 3.13 -6.18
C TRP A 87 9.04 3.71 -5.54
N LEU A 88 9.70 4.66 -6.20
CA LEU A 88 10.79 5.42 -5.60
C LEU A 88 10.32 6.25 -4.40
N LEU A 89 9.10 6.78 -4.45
CA LEU A 89 8.49 7.52 -3.34
C LEU A 89 8.19 6.60 -2.15
N THR A 90 7.63 5.40 -2.41
CA THR A 90 7.43 4.35 -1.40
C THR A 90 8.75 3.96 -0.73
N GLY A 91 9.81 3.75 -1.52
CA GLY A 91 11.15 3.46 -1.01
C GLY A 91 11.75 4.64 -0.23
N PHE A 92 11.50 5.87 -0.66
CA PHE A 92 11.96 7.06 0.04
C PHE A 92 11.28 7.22 1.41
N ILE A 93 9.98 6.95 1.51
CA ILE A 93 9.26 6.99 2.80
C ILE A 93 9.78 5.93 3.76
N ALA A 94 10.16 4.75 3.27
CA ALA A 94 10.69 3.65 4.08
C ALA A 94 11.93 4.04 4.92
N VAL A 95 12.69 5.08 4.52
CA VAL A 95 13.88 5.52 5.28
C VAL A 95 13.55 6.04 6.68
N SER A 96 12.31 6.44 6.92
CA SER A 96 11.87 6.94 8.23
C SER A 96 11.68 5.83 9.27
N GLY A 97 11.44 4.59 8.82
CA GLY A 97 11.27 3.44 9.70
C GLY A 97 12.46 3.21 10.63
N PRO A 98 13.69 2.99 10.13
CA PRO A 98 14.88 2.84 10.98
C PRO A 98 15.22 4.11 11.77
N ALA A 99 14.92 5.30 11.23
CA ALA A 99 15.18 6.56 11.93
C ALA A 99 14.34 6.66 13.21
N ALA A 100 13.06 6.37 13.14
CA ALA A 100 12.13 6.45 14.28
C ALA A 100 12.05 5.14 15.07
N GLY A 101 12.22 3.97 14.42
CA GLY A 101 12.05 2.65 15.06
C GLY A 101 10.61 2.30 15.40
N THR A 102 9.65 2.97 14.77
CA THR A 102 8.22 2.74 15.00
C THR A 102 7.45 2.70 13.68
N SER A 103 6.14 2.44 13.73
CA SER A 103 5.31 2.33 12.53
C SER A 103 5.13 3.67 11.81
N GLY A 104 4.90 3.62 10.50
CA GLY A 104 4.61 4.78 9.67
C GLY A 104 3.40 5.56 10.18
N SER A 105 2.40 4.87 10.69
CA SER A 105 1.20 5.45 11.29
C SER A 105 1.47 6.24 12.59
N VAL A 106 2.54 5.94 13.32
CA VAL A 106 3.01 6.75 14.46
C VAL A 106 3.90 7.88 13.99
N ILE A 107 4.80 7.63 13.04
CA ILE A 107 5.70 8.65 12.47
C ILE A 107 4.88 9.81 11.88
N SER A 108 3.75 9.52 11.26
CA SER A 108 2.86 10.52 10.66
C SER A 108 2.26 11.53 11.67
N ARG A 109 2.38 11.28 13.00
CA ARG A 109 2.08 12.30 14.03
C ARG A 109 2.96 13.56 13.89
N ALA A 110 4.15 13.42 13.34
CA ALA A 110 5.01 14.57 13.06
C ALA A 110 4.40 15.51 12.01
N MET A 111 3.65 14.96 11.03
CA MET A 111 3.00 15.73 9.97
C MET A 111 1.63 16.24 10.36
N TYR A 112 0.85 15.45 11.11
CA TYR A 112 -0.57 15.74 11.34
C TYR A 112 -0.91 16.11 12.79
N GLY A 113 0.02 15.93 13.73
CA GLY A 113 -0.22 16.08 15.17
C GLY A 113 -0.88 14.83 15.78
N VAL A 114 -0.94 14.77 17.10
CA VAL A 114 -1.43 13.59 17.83
C VAL A 114 -2.91 13.30 17.54
N VAL A 115 -3.76 14.33 17.49
CA VAL A 115 -5.21 14.19 17.25
C VAL A 115 -5.51 14.14 15.75
N GLY A 116 -4.92 15.05 14.96
CA GLY A 116 -5.13 15.09 13.51
C GLY A 116 -4.69 13.81 12.81
N ASN A 117 -3.61 13.19 13.31
CA ASN A 117 -3.12 11.92 12.80
C ASN A 117 -4.14 10.78 12.92
N LYS A 118 -4.96 10.78 13.98
CA LYS A 118 -5.98 9.73 14.16
C LYS A 118 -6.99 9.72 13.00
N ALA A 119 -7.42 10.88 12.55
CA ALA A 119 -8.35 10.99 11.42
C ALA A 119 -7.71 10.58 10.09
N VAL A 120 -6.48 11.08 9.83
CA VAL A 120 -5.75 10.74 8.60
C VAL A 120 -5.45 9.25 8.52
N VAL A 121 -4.94 8.65 9.60
CA VAL A 121 -4.61 7.22 9.64
C VAL A 121 -5.86 6.34 9.63
N ALA A 122 -6.97 6.76 10.25
CA ALA A 122 -8.24 6.04 10.15
C ALA A 122 -8.71 5.96 8.69
N LEU A 123 -8.52 7.02 7.92
CA LEU A 123 -8.88 7.04 6.51
C LEU A 123 -7.88 6.24 5.65
N THR A 124 -6.59 6.58 5.71
CA THR A 124 -5.56 6.05 4.79
C THR A 124 -5.03 4.68 5.22
N GLY A 125 -4.75 4.51 6.50
CA GLY A 125 -4.12 3.31 7.04
C GLY A 125 -5.10 2.20 7.43
N TRP A 126 -6.38 2.52 7.61
CA TRP A 126 -7.39 1.53 8.00
C TRP A 126 -8.50 1.37 6.95
N LEU A 127 -9.25 2.41 6.62
CA LEU A 127 -10.39 2.31 5.68
C LEU A 127 -9.93 1.93 4.27
N ILE A 128 -8.99 2.69 3.70
CA ILE A 128 -8.44 2.41 2.35
C ILE A 128 -7.79 1.03 2.31
N SER A 129 -7.05 0.65 3.36
CA SER A 129 -6.47 -0.69 3.45
C SER A 129 -7.52 -1.79 3.49
N SER A 130 -8.65 -1.58 4.20
CA SER A 130 -9.76 -2.55 4.23
C SER A 130 -10.43 -2.70 2.87
N LEU A 131 -10.58 -1.62 2.11
CA LEU A 131 -11.06 -1.66 0.73
C LEU A 131 -10.10 -2.43 -0.18
N TYR A 132 -8.78 -2.24 -0.02
CA TYR A 132 -7.78 -3.02 -0.76
C TYR A 132 -7.81 -4.50 -0.43
N LEU A 133 -7.98 -4.86 0.85
CA LEU A 133 -8.15 -6.26 1.24
C LEU A 133 -9.34 -6.87 0.52
N ALA A 134 -10.48 -6.19 0.54
CA ALA A 134 -11.70 -6.68 -0.09
C ALA A 134 -11.53 -6.86 -1.61
N LEU A 135 -10.92 -5.89 -2.29
CA LEU A 135 -10.68 -5.94 -3.73
C LEU A 135 -9.79 -7.14 -4.12
N ASN A 136 -8.65 -7.29 -3.45
CA ASN A 136 -7.73 -8.39 -3.74
C ASN A 136 -8.33 -9.75 -3.39
N TRP A 137 -9.09 -9.87 -2.30
CA TRP A 137 -9.77 -11.11 -1.94
C TRP A 137 -10.88 -11.43 -2.94
N SER A 138 -11.60 -10.43 -3.45
CA SER A 138 -12.60 -10.64 -4.51
C SER A 138 -11.94 -11.23 -5.78
N ALA A 139 -10.83 -10.65 -6.24
CA ALA A 139 -10.09 -11.15 -7.38
C ALA A 139 -9.62 -12.61 -7.20
N ALA A 140 -9.03 -12.92 -6.05
CA ALA A 140 -8.57 -14.27 -5.75
C ALA A 140 -9.72 -15.27 -5.59
N SER A 141 -10.87 -14.81 -5.07
CA SER A 141 -12.06 -15.65 -4.91
C SER A 141 -12.67 -16.00 -6.26
N VAL A 142 -12.77 -15.04 -7.19
CA VAL A 142 -13.23 -15.32 -8.57
C VAL A 142 -12.34 -16.40 -9.21
N ALA A 143 -11.01 -16.26 -9.12
CA ALA A 143 -10.09 -17.26 -9.64
C ALA A 143 -10.24 -18.62 -8.92
N GLY A 144 -10.39 -18.61 -7.60
CA GLY A 144 -10.59 -19.83 -6.80
C GLY A 144 -11.89 -20.56 -7.14
N LEU A 145 -12.98 -19.83 -7.34
CA LEU A 145 -14.28 -20.38 -7.75
C LEU A 145 -14.21 -20.98 -9.17
N GLY A 146 -13.47 -20.37 -10.09
CA GLY A 146 -13.19 -20.98 -11.39
C GLY A 146 -12.51 -22.35 -11.28
N LEU A 147 -11.62 -22.53 -10.28
CA LEU A 147 -10.99 -23.83 -10.02
C LEU A 147 -11.96 -24.84 -9.40
N THR A 148 -12.80 -24.42 -8.43
CA THR A 148 -13.81 -25.32 -7.82
C THR A 148 -14.83 -25.82 -8.85
N ALA A 149 -15.26 -24.96 -9.78
CA ALA A 149 -16.14 -25.35 -10.89
C ALA A 149 -15.50 -26.45 -11.79
N ARG A 150 -14.18 -26.34 -12.06
CA ARG A 150 -13.42 -27.36 -12.82
C ARG A 150 -13.30 -28.68 -12.08
N LEU A 151 -13.33 -28.65 -10.74
CA LEU A 151 -13.33 -29.86 -9.91
C LEU A 151 -14.74 -30.48 -9.78
N GLY A 152 -15.73 -29.91 -10.43
CA GLY A 152 -17.12 -30.40 -10.43
C GLY A 152 -17.87 -30.10 -9.13
N LEU A 153 -17.41 -29.15 -8.33
CA LEU A 153 -18.12 -28.71 -7.14
C LEU A 153 -19.33 -27.86 -7.54
N PRO A 154 -20.48 -28.02 -6.83
CA PRO A 154 -21.70 -27.27 -7.16
C PRO A 154 -21.50 -25.78 -6.89
N ASP A 155 -21.96 -24.96 -7.81
CA ASP A 155 -22.05 -23.51 -7.62
C ASP A 155 -23.07 -23.22 -6.52
N SER A 156 -22.62 -22.58 -5.45
CA SER A 156 -23.47 -22.23 -4.31
C SER A 156 -22.90 -21.07 -3.49
N PRO A 157 -23.74 -20.20 -2.92
CA PRO A 157 -23.29 -19.11 -2.04
C PRO A 157 -22.48 -19.60 -0.82
N ALA A 158 -22.71 -20.86 -0.39
CA ALA A 158 -21.97 -21.47 0.70
C ALA A 158 -20.52 -21.77 0.27
N LEU A 159 -20.31 -22.27 -0.95
CA LEU A 159 -18.97 -22.51 -1.50
C LEU A 159 -18.21 -21.18 -1.68
N ASP A 160 -18.88 -20.14 -2.18
CA ASP A 160 -18.31 -18.81 -2.34
C ASP A 160 -17.80 -18.29 -0.99
N ALA A 161 -18.64 -18.35 0.05
CA ALA A 161 -18.27 -17.94 1.39
C ALA A 161 -17.08 -18.75 1.94
N VAL A 162 -17.03 -20.06 1.70
CA VAL A 162 -15.92 -20.91 2.14
C VAL A 162 -14.61 -20.51 1.44
N VAL A 163 -14.62 -20.29 0.13
CA VAL A 163 -13.44 -19.86 -0.64
C VAL A 163 -12.93 -18.52 -0.11
N VAL A 164 -13.80 -17.52 0.06
CA VAL A 164 -13.45 -16.22 0.62
C VAL A 164 -12.85 -16.37 2.03
N CYS A 165 -13.50 -17.13 2.91
CA CYS A 165 -13.03 -17.33 4.29
C CYS A 165 -11.68 -18.04 4.36
N VAL A 166 -11.41 -19.02 3.49
CA VAL A 166 -10.11 -19.71 3.42
C VAL A 166 -9.00 -18.75 3.00
N ILE A 167 -9.22 -17.95 1.96
CA ILE A 167 -8.25 -16.97 1.46
C ILE A 167 -8.00 -15.88 2.53
N ALA A 168 -9.07 -15.34 3.11
CA ALA A 168 -8.98 -14.34 4.17
C ALA A 168 -8.28 -14.91 5.41
N GLY A 169 -8.63 -16.12 5.84
CA GLY A 169 -8.02 -16.79 6.99
C GLY A 169 -6.52 -17.01 6.80
N ALA A 170 -6.09 -17.48 5.64
CA ALA A 170 -4.66 -17.63 5.31
C ALA A 170 -3.91 -16.28 5.36
N THR A 171 -4.51 -15.22 4.83
CA THR A 171 -3.96 -13.86 4.86
C THR A 171 -3.80 -13.35 6.29
N ILE A 172 -4.86 -13.48 7.09
CA ILE A 172 -4.89 -13.01 8.48
C ILE A 172 -3.88 -13.77 9.33
N LEU A 173 -3.73 -15.07 9.10
CA LEU A 173 -2.72 -15.88 9.77
C LEU A 173 -1.30 -15.33 9.53
N VAL A 174 -0.94 -15.04 8.28
CA VAL A 174 0.36 -14.42 7.94
C VAL A 174 0.53 -13.07 8.65
N ALA A 175 -0.49 -12.23 8.64
CA ALA A 175 -0.46 -10.91 9.28
C ALA A 175 -0.33 -11.00 10.82
N ILE A 176 -0.92 -12.01 11.47
CA ILE A 176 -0.80 -12.26 12.92
C ILE A 176 0.63 -12.62 13.30
N TYR A 177 1.29 -13.49 12.55
CA TYR A 177 2.69 -13.83 12.83
C TYR A 177 3.63 -12.63 12.66
N GLY A 178 3.34 -11.72 11.74
CA GLY A 178 3.97 -10.39 11.65
C GLY A 178 5.31 -10.38 10.92
N HIS A 179 6.13 -9.34 11.24
CA HIS A 179 7.28 -8.91 10.45
C HIS A 179 8.28 -10.01 10.10
N ALA A 180 8.84 -10.73 11.10
CA ALA A 180 9.88 -11.74 10.82
C ALA A 180 9.36 -12.90 9.95
N THR A 181 8.10 -13.29 10.14
CA THR A 181 7.46 -14.33 9.32
C THR A 181 7.22 -13.82 7.90
N ILE A 182 6.78 -12.58 7.74
CA ILE A 182 6.60 -11.93 6.45
C ILE A 182 7.93 -11.91 5.69
N VAL A 183 9.01 -11.40 6.29
CA VAL A 183 10.33 -11.31 5.64
C VAL A 183 10.80 -12.69 5.16
N ARG A 184 10.71 -13.72 6.01
CA ARG A 184 11.16 -15.06 5.65
C ARG A 184 10.29 -15.72 4.59
N LEU A 185 8.97 -15.66 4.76
CA LEU A 185 7.99 -16.26 3.84
C LEU A 185 8.06 -15.61 2.47
N TYR A 186 8.15 -14.29 2.41
CA TYR A 186 8.10 -13.56 1.13
C TYR A 186 9.35 -13.78 0.28
N THR A 187 10.47 -14.10 0.87
CA THR A 187 11.65 -14.54 0.10
C THR A 187 11.35 -15.80 -0.69
N ALA A 188 10.74 -16.82 -0.07
CA ALA A 188 10.34 -18.05 -0.75
C ALA A 188 9.21 -17.79 -1.76
N LEU A 189 8.19 -17.01 -1.36
CA LEU A 189 7.06 -16.67 -2.24
C LEU A 189 7.51 -15.90 -3.48
N THR A 190 8.42 -14.95 -3.35
CA THR A 190 8.98 -14.23 -4.50
C THR A 190 9.55 -15.19 -5.53
N ILE A 191 10.33 -16.18 -5.11
CA ILE A 191 10.93 -17.15 -6.03
C ILE A 191 9.84 -17.98 -6.71
N VAL A 192 8.94 -18.59 -5.93
CA VAL A 192 7.90 -19.49 -6.48
C VAL A 192 6.96 -18.73 -7.41
N LEU A 193 6.45 -17.57 -6.97
CA LEU A 193 5.54 -16.77 -7.78
C LEU A 193 6.24 -16.26 -9.05
N THR A 194 7.48 -15.81 -8.97
CA THR A 194 8.23 -15.37 -10.15
C THR A 194 8.37 -16.51 -11.16
N LEU A 195 8.68 -17.75 -10.73
CA LEU A 195 8.78 -18.88 -11.64
C LEU A 195 7.44 -19.17 -12.36
N VAL A 196 6.33 -19.17 -11.62
CA VAL A 196 5.00 -19.42 -12.20
C VAL A 196 4.61 -18.28 -13.17
N PHE A 197 4.77 -17.02 -12.76
CA PHE A 197 4.37 -15.90 -13.60
C PHE A 197 5.32 -15.65 -14.77
N VAL A 198 6.60 -16.02 -14.67
CA VAL A 198 7.52 -16.04 -15.81
C VAL A 198 7.12 -17.15 -16.81
N ALA A 199 6.74 -18.34 -16.34
CA ALA A 199 6.24 -19.38 -17.23
C ALA A 199 4.98 -18.92 -17.99
N LEU A 200 4.02 -18.28 -17.29
CA LEU A 200 2.88 -17.65 -17.94
C LEU A 200 3.31 -16.58 -18.95
N SER A 201 4.26 -15.71 -18.57
CA SER A 201 4.77 -14.65 -19.46
C SER A 201 5.34 -15.22 -20.75
N VAL A 202 6.09 -16.32 -20.70
CA VAL A 202 6.61 -17.00 -21.90
C VAL A 202 5.48 -17.49 -22.80
N MET A 203 4.39 -18.02 -22.22
CA MET A 203 3.22 -18.46 -22.99
C MET A 203 2.53 -17.26 -23.66
N VAL A 204 2.33 -16.16 -22.95
CA VAL A 204 1.76 -14.92 -23.50
C VAL A 204 2.62 -14.35 -24.62
N LEU A 205 3.96 -14.32 -24.46
CA LEU A 205 4.88 -13.77 -25.46
C LEU A 205 4.79 -14.52 -26.81
N GLY A 206 4.45 -15.81 -26.79
CA GLY A 206 4.22 -16.61 -28.00
C GLY A 206 3.00 -16.19 -28.82
N HIS A 207 2.09 -15.41 -28.23
CA HIS A 207 0.85 -14.94 -28.85
C HIS A 207 0.83 -13.43 -29.06
N THR A 208 1.89 -12.72 -28.71
CA THR A 208 1.95 -11.23 -28.71
C THR A 208 2.06 -10.65 -30.11
N ASN A 209 1.26 -9.64 -30.41
CA ASN A 209 1.44 -8.77 -31.57
C ASN A 209 2.33 -7.57 -31.21
N TRP A 210 3.60 -7.64 -31.48
CA TRP A 210 4.59 -6.59 -31.17
C TRP A 210 4.38 -5.27 -31.91
N SER A 211 3.67 -5.29 -33.04
CA SER A 211 3.36 -4.14 -33.87
C SER A 211 1.94 -3.63 -33.65
N TYR A 212 1.33 -4.00 -32.51
CA TYR A 212 -0.04 -3.64 -32.20
C TYR A 212 -0.22 -2.12 -32.16
N THR A 213 -1.18 -1.65 -32.93
CA THR A 213 -1.75 -0.32 -32.88
C THR A 213 -3.26 -0.44 -32.86
N PRO A 214 -4.00 0.41 -32.13
CA PRO A 214 -5.46 0.38 -32.15
C PRO A 214 -6.00 0.59 -33.57
N ALA A 215 -7.12 -0.05 -33.89
CA ALA A 215 -7.78 0.10 -35.19
C ALA A 215 -8.21 1.55 -35.45
N GLU A 216 -8.63 2.25 -34.42
CA GLU A 216 -8.97 3.67 -34.41
C GLU A 216 -8.02 4.40 -33.47
N PRO A 217 -6.87 4.91 -33.95
CA PRO A 217 -5.92 5.62 -33.10
C PRO A 217 -6.53 6.89 -32.50
N LEU A 218 -6.40 7.03 -31.19
CA LEU A 218 -6.80 8.23 -30.49
C LEU A 218 -5.92 9.42 -30.89
N THR A 219 -6.55 10.59 -31.09
CA THR A 219 -5.83 11.82 -31.48
C THR A 219 -6.24 13.01 -30.62
N GLY A 220 -5.39 14.03 -30.57
CA GLY A 220 -5.67 15.28 -29.89
C GLY A 220 -5.95 15.10 -28.39
N LEU A 221 -6.98 15.75 -27.90
CA LEU A 221 -7.32 15.75 -26.47
C LEU A 221 -7.80 14.39 -25.95
N ALA A 222 -8.57 13.63 -26.75
CA ALA A 222 -9.00 12.29 -26.38
C ALA A 222 -7.82 11.36 -26.09
N HIS A 223 -6.74 11.47 -26.86
CA HIS A 223 -5.51 10.73 -26.60
C HIS A 223 -4.86 11.12 -25.27
N LEU A 224 -4.77 12.41 -24.94
CA LEU A 224 -4.24 12.88 -23.67
C LEU A 224 -5.09 12.44 -22.48
N VAL A 225 -6.40 12.41 -22.64
CA VAL A 225 -7.35 11.92 -21.61
C VAL A 225 -7.06 10.47 -21.27
N VAL A 226 -6.89 9.61 -22.28
CA VAL A 226 -6.62 8.20 -22.04
C VAL A 226 -5.22 7.99 -21.46
N LEU A 227 -4.21 8.71 -21.94
CA LEU A 227 -2.84 8.66 -21.39
C LEU A 227 -2.80 9.04 -19.91
N THR A 228 -3.47 10.13 -19.53
CA THR A 228 -3.49 10.60 -18.14
C THR A 228 -4.31 9.72 -17.24
N SER A 229 -5.39 9.14 -17.73
CA SER A 229 -6.19 8.16 -16.99
C SER A 229 -5.43 6.85 -16.77
N GLY A 230 -4.80 6.31 -17.82
CA GLY A 230 -3.94 5.14 -17.71
C GLY A 230 -2.76 5.35 -16.75
N PHE A 231 -2.11 6.53 -16.82
CA PHE A 231 -1.07 6.91 -15.88
C PHE A 231 -1.59 6.91 -14.43
N THR A 232 -2.80 7.43 -14.19
CA THR A 232 -3.42 7.46 -12.86
C THR A 232 -3.68 6.05 -12.35
N ILE A 233 -4.18 5.15 -13.19
CA ILE A 233 -4.43 3.74 -12.84
C ILE A 233 -3.11 3.06 -12.43
N VAL A 234 -2.06 3.17 -13.22
CA VAL A 234 -0.76 2.53 -12.92
C VAL A 234 -0.11 3.12 -11.66
N ALA A 235 -0.14 4.44 -11.50
CA ALA A 235 0.49 5.11 -10.37
C ALA A 235 -0.26 4.93 -9.05
N SER A 236 -1.52 4.46 -9.08
CA SER A 236 -2.33 4.25 -7.87
C SER A 236 -1.72 3.22 -6.92
N ALA A 237 -1.18 2.13 -7.45
CA ALA A 237 -0.57 1.07 -6.66
C ALA A 237 0.61 1.60 -5.81
N PRO A 238 1.68 2.20 -6.36
CA PRO A 238 2.76 2.74 -5.54
C PRO A 238 2.32 3.89 -4.63
N LEU A 239 1.36 4.72 -5.02
CA LEU A 239 0.84 5.82 -4.20
C LEU A 239 -0.06 5.37 -3.04
N SER A 240 -0.36 4.08 -2.90
CA SER A 240 -1.13 3.54 -1.79
C SER A 240 -0.30 3.20 -0.55
N TYR A 241 1.01 3.02 -0.68
CA TYR A 241 1.87 2.46 0.36
C TYR A 241 2.58 3.49 1.24
N SER A 242 1.83 4.38 1.90
CA SER A 242 2.38 5.34 2.87
C SER A 242 2.93 4.68 4.14
N ASN A 243 2.66 3.41 4.35
CA ASN A 243 3.04 2.60 5.52
C ASN A 243 4.30 1.75 5.29
N SER A 244 5.07 2.02 4.24
CA SER A 244 6.34 1.33 3.98
C SER A 244 7.35 1.35 5.16
N PRO A 245 7.36 2.34 6.08
CA PRO A 245 8.20 2.31 7.28
C PRO A 245 7.92 1.12 8.22
N ASP A 246 6.71 0.56 8.20
CA ASP A 246 6.31 -0.58 9.04
C ASP A 246 7.22 -1.80 8.81
N LEU A 247 7.68 -1.96 7.57
CA LEU A 247 8.51 -3.09 7.14
C LEU A 247 10.01 -2.83 7.27
N SER A 248 10.42 -1.56 7.38
CA SER A 248 11.83 -1.19 7.52
C SER A 248 12.23 -0.83 8.96
N ARG A 249 11.28 -0.68 9.90
CA ARG A 249 11.52 -0.20 11.27
C ARG A 249 12.45 -1.08 12.10
N TYR A 250 12.58 -2.37 11.74
CA TYR A 250 13.48 -3.32 12.39
C TYR A 250 14.92 -3.24 11.89
N LEU A 251 15.19 -2.52 10.80
CA LEU A 251 16.55 -2.34 10.31
C LEU A 251 17.39 -1.49 11.27
N PRO A 252 18.70 -1.75 11.37
CA PRO A 252 19.61 -0.94 12.17
C PRO A 252 19.58 0.53 11.77
N ARG A 253 19.68 1.46 12.75
CA ARG A 253 19.63 2.93 12.49
C ARG A 253 20.69 3.41 11.50
N HIS A 254 21.84 2.77 11.47
CA HIS A 254 22.95 3.11 10.58
C HIS A 254 22.79 2.61 9.16
N THR A 255 21.68 1.90 8.84
CA THR A 255 21.43 1.42 7.47
C THR A 255 21.30 2.60 6.52
N ARG A 256 22.08 2.57 5.43
CA ARG A 256 22.12 3.66 4.44
C ARG A 256 20.76 3.90 3.82
N GLY A 257 20.22 5.13 3.94
CA GLY A 257 18.91 5.49 3.40
C GLY A 257 18.76 5.18 1.91
N ARG A 258 19.81 5.42 1.09
CA ARG A 258 19.81 5.05 -0.33
C ARG A 258 19.61 3.56 -0.56
N ALA A 259 20.20 2.70 0.28
CA ALA A 259 20.00 1.26 0.17
C ALA A 259 18.56 0.87 0.50
N ILE A 260 17.97 1.45 1.56
CA ILE A 260 16.56 1.23 1.91
C ILE A 260 15.65 1.65 0.73
N THR A 261 15.85 2.87 0.22
CA THR A 261 15.06 3.39 -0.92
C THR A 261 15.16 2.48 -2.13
N LEU A 262 16.38 2.13 -2.54
CA LEU A 262 16.59 1.37 -3.78
C LEU A 262 16.10 -0.09 -3.66
N TRP A 263 16.37 -0.79 -2.56
CA TRP A 263 15.90 -2.17 -2.40
C TRP A 263 14.38 -2.26 -2.28
N THR A 264 13.74 -1.32 -1.57
CA THR A 264 12.28 -1.20 -1.54
C THR A 264 11.71 -0.91 -2.92
N ALA A 265 12.23 0.14 -3.57
CA ALA A 265 11.73 0.58 -4.87
C ALA A 265 11.94 -0.48 -5.97
N CYS A 266 13.15 -1.06 -6.08
CA CYS A 266 13.43 -2.09 -7.08
C CYS A 266 12.62 -3.37 -6.84
N GLY A 267 12.43 -3.74 -5.56
CA GLY A 267 11.60 -4.89 -5.19
C GLY A 267 10.17 -4.76 -5.73
N ALA A 268 9.59 -3.58 -5.66
CA ALA A 268 8.24 -3.34 -6.17
C ALA A 268 8.23 -3.00 -7.67
N PHE A 269 9.10 -2.11 -8.12
CA PHE A 269 9.14 -1.58 -9.49
C PHE A 269 9.36 -2.67 -10.55
N LEU A 270 10.38 -3.52 -10.34
CA LEU A 270 10.76 -4.50 -11.37
C LEU A 270 9.63 -5.49 -11.68
N PRO A 271 9.04 -6.20 -10.68
CA PRO A 271 7.93 -7.09 -10.99
C PRO A 271 6.69 -6.32 -11.47
N SER A 272 6.37 -5.16 -10.90
CA SER A 272 5.23 -4.35 -11.38
C SER A 272 5.37 -4.00 -12.85
N VAL A 273 6.51 -3.46 -13.28
CA VAL A 273 6.71 -3.08 -14.69
C VAL A 273 6.68 -4.30 -15.60
N VAL A 274 7.36 -5.40 -15.21
CA VAL A 274 7.41 -6.62 -16.03
C VAL A 274 6.01 -7.20 -16.20
N PHE A 275 5.29 -7.47 -15.11
CA PHE A 275 4.01 -8.19 -15.21
C PHE A 275 2.86 -7.31 -15.69
N THR A 276 2.88 -6.00 -15.43
CA THR A 276 1.95 -5.07 -16.08
C THR A 276 2.26 -4.96 -17.58
N GLY A 277 3.54 -4.93 -17.97
CA GLY A 277 3.95 -4.97 -19.38
C GLY A 277 3.48 -6.24 -20.09
N ILE A 278 3.61 -7.42 -19.46
CA ILE A 278 3.09 -8.68 -20.03
C ILE A 278 1.56 -8.63 -20.16
N GLY A 279 0.84 -8.00 -19.24
CA GLY A 279 -0.59 -7.78 -19.36
C GLY A 279 -0.97 -6.94 -20.58
N ALA A 280 -0.22 -5.86 -20.84
CA ALA A 280 -0.37 -5.05 -22.05
C ALA A 280 -0.05 -5.86 -23.32
N LEU A 281 1.00 -6.69 -23.28
CA LEU A 281 1.34 -7.59 -24.38
C LEU A 281 0.25 -8.64 -24.64
N ALA A 282 -0.35 -9.20 -23.60
CA ALA A 282 -1.47 -10.14 -23.72
C ALA A 282 -2.66 -9.50 -24.44
N ALA A 283 -3.02 -8.27 -24.08
CA ALA A 283 -4.16 -7.55 -24.66
C ALA A 283 -3.99 -7.20 -26.14
N THR A 284 -2.78 -7.37 -26.73
CA THR A 284 -2.59 -7.16 -28.17
C THR A 284 -3.28 -8.23 -29.03
N THR A 285 -3.63 -9.37 -28.46
CA THR A 285 -4.26 -10.49 -29.17
C THR A 285 -5.35 -11.21 -28.39
N LEU A 286 -5.36 -11.06 -27.05
CA LEU A 286 -6.34 -11.69 -26.17
C LEU A 286 -7.39 -10.67 -25.70
N ASP A 287 -8.62 -11.12 -25.52
CA ASP A 287 -9.68 -10.29 -24.97
C ASP A 287 -9.55 -10.13 -23.45
N MET A 288 -8.89 -9.07 -23.03
CA MET A 288 -8.66 -8.77 -21.61
C MET A 288 -9.87 -8.12 -20.90
N ASN A 289 -11.08 -8.12 -21.50
CA ASN A 289 -12.32 -7.81 -20.78
C ASN A 289 -12.63 -8.90 -19.74
N ASP A 290 -12.28 -10.15 -20.05
CA ASP A 290 -12.21 -11.23 -19.07
C ASP A 290 -10.73 -11.71 -18.95
N PRO A 291 -9.94 -11.07 -18.07
CA PRO A 291 -8.52 -11.34 -17.98
C PRO A 291 -8.19 -12.79 -17.58
N GLN A 292 -9.07 -13.42 -16.80
CA GLN A 292 -8.84 -14.79 -16.36
C GLN A 292 -9.03 -15.76 -17.54
N ALA A 293 -10.17 -15.69 -18.24
CA ALA A 293 -10.43 -16.53 -19.39
C ALA A 293 -9.40 -16.29 -20.50
N ALA A 294 -9.01 -15.04 -20.74
CA ALA A 294 -8.00 -14.64 -21.71
C ALA A 294 -6.64 -15.34 -21.42
N LEU A 295 -6.14 -15.24 -20.20
CA LEU A 295 -4.88 -15.86 -19.82
C LEU A 295 -4.97 -17.39 -19.81
N GLU A 296 -6.08 -17.97 -19.36
CA GLU A 296 -6.30 -19.40 -19.37
C GLU A 296 -6.31 -19.99 -20.78
N SER A 297 -6.76 -19.23 -21.80
CA SER A 297 -6.82 -19.68 -23.20
C SER A 297 -5.44 -20.02 -23.80
N VAL A 298 -4.37 -19.41 -23.30
CA VAL A 298 -2.99 -19.64 -23.76
C VAL A 298 -2.23 -20.63 -22.90
N MET A 299 -2.85 -21.12 -21.80
CA MET A 299 -2.23 -22.06 -20.89
C MET A 299 -2.58 -23.52 -21.24
N PRO A 300 -1.63 -24.47 -21.11
CA PRO A 300 -1.99 -25.87 -21.13
C PRO A 300 -2.83 -26.23 -19.89
N HIS A 301 -3.78 -27.17 -20.04
CA HIS A 301 -4.74 -27.53 -19.00
C HIS A 301 -4.12 -27.87 -17.64
N TRP A 302 -2.94 -28.50 -17.63
CA TRP A 302 -2.24 -28.84 -16.40
C TRP A 302 -1.69 -27.63 -15.65
N PHE A 303 -1.43 -26.50 -16.36
CA PHE A 303 -0.86 -25.28 -15.76
C PHE A 303 -1.91 -24.39 -15.10
N VAL A 304 -3.17 -24.45 -15.55
CA VAL A 304 -4.26 -23.61 -15.01
C VAL A 304 -4.42 -23.77 -13.50
N PRO A 305 -4.46 -24.97 -12.89
CA PRO A 305 -4.52 -25.07 -11.43
C PRO A 305 -3.30 -24.47 -10.73
N VAL A 306 -2.10 -24.59 -11.32
CA VAL A 306 -0.88 -23.99 -10.77
C VAL A 306 -0.99 -22.45 -10.79
N PHE A 307 -1.48 -21.88 -11.88
CA PHE A 307 -1.72 -20.46 -12.01
C PHE A 307 -2.74 -19.95 -10.97
N VAL A 308 -3.89 -20.61 -10.82
CA VAL A 308 -4.92 -20.20 -9.85
C VAL A 308 -4.37 -20.27 -8.42
N VAL A 309 -3.66 -21.32 -8.06
CA VAL A 309 -3.00 -21.41 -6.75
C VAL A 309 -2.00 -20.27 -6.57
N ALA A 310 -1.21 -19.94 -7.61
CA ALA A 310 -0.28 -18.81 -7.54
C ALA A 310 -1.00 -17.47 -7.36
N VAL A 311 -2.15 -17.25 -8.00
CA VAL A 311 -3.00 -16.05 -7.80
C VAL A 311 -3.46 -15.96 -6.35
N VAL A 312 -3.97 -17.04 -5.76
CA VAL A 312 -4.40 -17.08 -4.36
C VAL A 312 -3.22 -16.82 -3.42
N VAL A 313 -2.09 -17.49 -3.63
CA VAL A 313 -0.88 -17.31 -2.81
C VAL A 313 -0.33 -15.88 -2.91
N ASN A 314 -0.31 -15.30 -4.11
CA ASN A 314 0.07 -13.90 -4.31
C ASN A 314 -0.87 -12.95 -3.54
N THR A 315 -2.17 -13.19 -3.60
CA THR A 315 -3.16 -12.39 -2.85
C THR A 315 -2.93 -12.49 -1.35
N VAL A 316 -2.62 -13.68 -0.82
CA VAL A 316 -2.24 -13.85 0.59
C VAL A 316 -0.99 -13.02 0.93
N ALA A 317 0.01 -12.99 0.05
CA ALA A 317 1.21 -12.17 0.26
C ALA A 317 0.89 -10.67 0.24
N ASN A 318 0.16 -10.19 -0.77
CA ASN A 318 -0.20 -8.78 -0.90
C ASN A 318 -1.03 -8.32 0.31
N ASN A 319 -2.10 -9.04 0.60
CA ASN A 319 -3.01 -8.70 1.68
C ASN A 319 -2.42 -8.96 3.07
N GLY A 320 -1.43 -9.85 3.20
CA GLY A 320 -0.68 -10.05 4.44
C GLY A 320 0.04 -8.77 4.90
N LEU A 321 0.69 -8.05 3.97
CA LEU A 321 1.28 -6.74 4.26
C LEU A 321 0.21 -5.69 4.62
N THR A 322 -0.86 -5.66 3.84
CA THR A 322 -1.95 -4.69 4.03
C THR A 322 -2.63 -4.90 5.38
N ALA A 323 -2.98 -6.14 5.75
CA ALA A 323 -3.59 -6.47 7.03
C ALA A 323 -2.65 -6.20 8.22
N TYR A 324 -1.35 -6.50 8.06
CA TYR A 324 -0.32 -6.19 9.05
C TYR A 324 -0.27 -4.69 9.36
N SER A 325 -0.12 -3.86 8.35
CA SER A 325 -0.03 -2.41 8.50
C SER A 325 -1.36 -1.77 8.94
N SER A 326 -2.50 -2.32 8.48
CA SER A 326 -3.81 -1.86 8.92
C SER A 326 -4.05 -2.15 10.41
N GLY A 327 -3.58 -3.30 10.92
CA GLY A 327 -3.60 -3.60 12.36
C GLY A 327 -2.77 -2.59 13.18
N LEU A 328 -1.59 -2.20 12.72
CA LEU A 328 -0.77 -1.16 13.35
C LEU A 328 -1.45 0.22 13.29
N SER A 329 -2.08 0.54 12.17
CA SER A 329 -2.84 1.78 12.00
C SER A 329 -4.00 1.86 12.99
N MET A 330 -4.73 0.76 13.22
CA MET A 330 -5.81 0.68 14.19
C MET A 330 -5.33 0.99 15.62
N GLN A 331 -4.17 0.47 16.02
CA GLN A 331 -3.57 0.81 17.31
C GLN A 331 -3.15 2.28 17.39
N SER A 332 -2.60 2.85 16.31
CA SER A 332 -2.09 4.22 16.28
C SER A 332 -3.19 5.29 16.39
N ILE A 333 -4.41 4.98 15.94
CA ILE A 333 -5.59 5.85 16.11
C ILE A 333 -6.15 5.83 17.54
N GLY A 334 -5.66 4.93 18.38
CA GLY A 334 -5.99 4.86 19.81
C GLY A 334 -6.93 3.72 20.19
N VAL A 335 -7.20 2.78 19.29
CA VAL A 335 -7.95 1.56 19.62
C VAL A 335 -7.06 0.66 20.47
N ARG A 336 -7.45 0.47 21.73
CA ARG A 336 -6.69 -0.28 22.74
C ARG A 336 -6.95 -1.79 22.62
N LEU A 337 -6.61 -2.36 21.50
CA LEU A 337 -6.70 -3.80 21.26
C LEU A 337 -5.28 -4.39 21.11
N PRO A 338 -5.05 -5.61 21.63
CA PRO A 338 -3.86 -6.37 21.28
C PRO A 338 -3.73 -6.46 19.75
N ARG A 339 -2.49 -6.41 19.23
CA ARG A 339 -2.22 -6.38 17.79
C ARG A 339 -2.95 -7.52 17.04
N MET A 340 -2.93 -8.73 17.58
CA MET A 340 -3.61 -9.89 17.00
C MET A 340 -5.12 -9.63 16.81
N ILE A 341 -5.79 -9.06 17.82
CA ILE A 341 -7.22 -8.75 17.74
C ILE A 341 -7.48 -7.62 16.74
N ALA A 342 -6.62 -6.60 16.68
CA ALA A 342 -6.73 -5.53 15.69
C ALA A 342 -6.68 -6.08 14.26
N VAL A 343 -5.76 -7.01 13.97
CA VAL A 343 -5.66 -7.70 12.67
C VAL A 343 -6.89 -8.56 12.38
N LEU A 344 -7.42 -9.27 13.38
CA LEU A 344 -8.66 -10.06 13.23
C LEU A 344 -9.86 -9.17 12.90
N VAL A 345 -10.03 -8.04 13.57
CA VAL A 345 -11.12 -7.07 13.28
C VAL A 345 -11.03 -6.56 11.85
N VAL A 346 -9.83 -6.19 11.40
CA VAL A 346 -9.59 -5.79 10.00
C VAL A 346 -9.95 -6.93 9.04
N GLY A 347 -9.59 -8.16 9.39
CA GLY A 347 -9.91 -9.35 8.60
C GLY A 347 -11.42 -9.58 8.47
N VAL A 348 -12.17 -9.49 9.57
CA VAL A 348 -13.64 -9.64 9.55
C VAL A 348 -14.29 -8.58 8.68
N ILE A 349 -13.88 -7.31 8.83
CA ILE A 349 -14.41 -6.20 8.03
C ILE A 349 -14.10 -6.41 6.55
N GLY A 350 -12.85 -6.72 6.20
CA GLY A 350 -12.44 -6.99 4.82
C GLY A 350 -13.20 -8.18 4.21
N THR A 351 -13.39 -9.28 4.98
CA THR A 351 -14.18 -10.44 4.52
C THR A 351 -15.63 -10.08 4.25
N THR A 352 -16.26 -9.32 5.16
CA THR A 352 -17.64 -8.84 4.95
C THR A 352 -17.75 -7.96 3.73
N MET A 353 -16.79 -7.04 3.54
CA MET A 353 -16.75 -6.18 2.34
C MET A 353 -16.53 -6.99 1.06
N THR A 354 -15.69 -8.04 1.10
CA THR A 354 -15.47 -8.94 -0.04
C THR A 354 -16.76 -9.66 -0.44
N LEU A 355 -17.45 -10.26 0.53
CA LEU A 355 -18.71 -10.95 0.29
C LEU A 355 -19.77 -10.00 -0.28
N PHE A 356 -19.83 -8.78 0.24
CA PHE A 356 -20.74 -7.76 -0.29
C PHE A 356 -20.34 -7.34 -1.73
N ALA A 357 -19.06 -7.15 -1.99
CA ALA A 357 -18.55 -6.73 -3.30
C ALA A 357 -18.85 -7.78 -4.38
N LEU A 358 -18.69 -9.06 -4.09
CA LEU A 358 -18.98 -10.16 -5.01
C LEU A 358 -20.48 -10.22 -5.41
N LEU A 359 -21.37 -9.72 -4.55
CA LEU A 359 -22.81 -9.73 -4.80
C LEU A 359 -23.32 -8.49 -5.57
N VAL A 360 -22.57 -7.36 -5.54
CA VAL A 360 -23.11 -6.05 -5.93
C VAL A 360 -22.36 -5.40 -7.08
N PHE A 361 -21.05 -5.67 -7.24
CA PHE A 361 -20.21 -4.94 -8.17
C PHE A 361 -19.60 -5.83 -9.27
N ASP A 362 -19.47 -5.25 -10.47
CA ASP A 362 -18.56 -5.76 -11.49
C ASP A 362 -17.10 -5.55 -11.06
N PHE A 363 -16.26 -6.60 -11.23
CA PHE A 363 -14.89 -6.60 -10.74
C PHE A 363 -14.03 -5.49 -11.34
N LEU A 364 -14.03 -5.32 -12.67
CA LEU A 364 -13.20 -4.30 -13.34
C LEU A 364 -13.62 -2.88 -12.94
N THR A 365 -14.91 -2.68 -12.83
CA THR A 365 -15.52 -1.43 -12.38
C THR A 365 -15.06 -1.09 -10.95
N ALA A 366 -15.10 -2.06 -10.03
CA ALA A 366 -14.63 -1.89 -8.65
C ALA A 366 -13.13 -1.58 -8.58
N VAL A 367 -12.31 -2.27 -9.39
CA VAL A 367 -10.85 -2.03 -9.48
C VAL A 367 -10.58 -0.58 -9.87
N ASN A 368 -11.15 -0.12 -10.95
CA ASN A 368 -10.90 1.23 -11.48
C ASN A 368 -11.33 2.32 -10.49
N ALA A 369 -12.53 2.19 -9.91
CA ALA A 369 -13.03 3.12 -8.89
C ALA A 369 -12.11 3.20 -7.67
N MET A 370 -11.63 2.03 -7.22
CA MET A 370 -10.74 1.94 -6.08
C MET A 370 -9.37 2.58 -6.37
N MET A 371 -8.80 2.32 -7.55
CA MET A 371 -7.50 2.88 -7.95
C MET A 371 -7.53 4.41 -7.96
N GLU A 372 -8.62 5.01 -8.42
CA GLU A 372 -8.78 6.46 -8.42
C GLU A 372 -8.98 7.04 -7.02
N LEU A 373 -9.85 6.43 -6.20
CA LEU A 373 -10.06 6.84 -4.81
C LEU A 373 -8.74 6.86 -4.03
N VAL A 374 -7.90 5.85 -4.25
CA VAL A 374 -6.57 5.75 -3.65
C VAL A 374 -5.69 6.92 -4.03
N VAL A 375 -5.60 7.27 -5.31
CA VAL A 375 -4.79 8.40 -5.77
C VAL A 375 -5.24 9.71 -5.14
N ILE A 376 -6.55 9.96 -5.09
CA ILE A 376 -7.13 11.18 -4.53
C ILE A 376 -6.83 11.31 -3.03
N VAL A 377 -6.90 10.22 -2.28
CA VAL A 377 -6.77 10.26 -0.81
C VAL A 377 -5.34 10.03 -0.36
N THR A 378 -4.70 8.95 -0.83
CA THR A 378 -3.39 8.54 -0.29
C THR A 378 -2.22 9.24 -0.95
N GLY A 379 -2.32 9.61 -2.23
CA GLY A 379 -1.27 10.33 -2.96
C GLY A 379 -0.83 11.62 -2.27
N PRO A 380 -1.75 12.55 -1.94
CA PRO A 380 -1.44 13.76 -1.18
C PRO A 380 -0.83 13.46 0.19
N CYS A 381 -1.38 12.50 0.95
CA CYS A 381 -0.87 12.13 2.26
C CYS A 381 0.56 11.58 2.19
N MET A 382 0.82 10.74 1.21
CA MET A 382 2.14 10.16 0.97
C MET A 382 3.17 11.23 0.58
N THR A 383 2.75 12.23 -0.17
CA THR A 383 3.61 13.34 -0.59
C THR A 383 3.89 14.30 0.56
N VAL A 384 2.91 14.59 1.42
CA VAL A 384 3.13 15.33 2.68
C VAL A 384 4.18 14.60 3.52
N TYR A 385 4.08 13.26 3.64
CA TYR A 385 5.04 12.45 4.38
C TYR A 385 6.45 12.58 3.79
N ALA A 386 6.60 12.38 2.50
CA ALA A 386 7.91 12.51 1.84
C ALA A 386 8.49 13.92 1.99
N THR A 387 7.66 14.95 1.88
CA THR A 387 8.07 16.35 2.07
C THR A 387 8.54 16.60 3.50
N ASP A 388 7.87 16.01 4.51
CA ASP A 388 8.28 16.12 5.92
C ASP A 388 9.64 15.47 6.16
N ILE A 389 9.89 14.28 5.57
CA ILE A 389 11.22 13.62 5.62
C ILE A 389 12.32 14.58 5.13
N VAL A 390 12.09 15.26 4.00
CA VAL A 390 13.05 16.23 3.44
C VAL A 390 13.25 17.40 4.41
N LEU A 391 12.15 18.00 4.89
CA LEU A 391 12.21 19.19 5.75
C LEU A 391 12.84 18.88 7.11
N ARG A 392 12.56 17.72 7.71
CA ARG A 392 13.18 17.24 8.97
C ARG A 392 14.54 16.58 8.76
N ARG A 393 14.98 16.38 7.52
CA ARG A 393 16.21 15.63 7.19
C ARG A 393 16.19 14.22 7.77
N ASN A 394 15.05 13.57 7.75
CA ASN A 394 14.79 12.24 8.31
C ASN A 394 15.17 12.10 9.81
N ARG A 395 15.03 13.16 10.59
CA ARG A 395 15.31 13.15 12.04
C ARG A 395 13.99 13.01 12.78
N TYR A 396 13.72 11.79 13.21
CA TYR A 396 12.55 11.43 14.00
C TYR A 396 12.99 10.80 15.31
N ASP A 397 12.38 11.24 16.41
CA ASP A 397 12.54 10.61 17.72
C ASP A 397 11.30 9.76 17.98
N GLY A 398 11.51 8.42 17.99
CA GLY A 398 10.41 7.47 18.16
C GLY A 398 9.74 7.59 19.53
N GLU A 399 10.47 7.85 20.59
CA GLU A 399 9.91 7.97 21.94
C GLU A 399 9.03 9.24 22.05
N LEU A 400 9.51 10.37 21.54
CA LEU A 400 8.74 11.60 21.51
C LEU A 400 7.50 11.50 20.62
N LEU A 401 7.53 10.70 19.57
CA LEU A 401 6.34 10.42 18.73
C LEU A 401 5.27 9.63 19.48
N HIS A 402 5.64 8.85 20.50
CA HIS A 402 4.69 8.13 21.35
C HIS A 402 4.10 9.00 22.47
N ASP A 403 4.74 10.11 22.82
CA ASP A 403 4.18 11.05 23.79
C ASP A 403 2.93 11.74 23.24
N GLN A 404 1.77 11.40 23.80
CA GLN A 404 0.47 11.96 23.45
C GLN A 404 0.01 13.05 24.42
N SER A 405 0.87 13.50 25.32
CA SER A 405 0.58 14.56 26.26
C SER A 405 0.49 15.93 25.56
N ARG A 406 -0.13 16.89 26.23
CA ARG A 406 -0.20 18.27 25.72
C ARG A 406 1.16 18.97 25.68
N THR A 407 2.17 18.42 26.34
CA THR A 407 3.54 18.93 26.36
C THR A 407 4.42 18.33 25.27
N SER A 408 3.93 17.33 24.55
CA SER A 408 4.63 16.73 23.42
C SER A 408 4.95 17.76 22.32
N PRO A 409 6.14 17.73 21.73
CA PRO A 409 6.49 18.61 20.60
C PRO A 409 5.61 18.34 19.36
N PHE A 410 4.94 17.18 19.31
CA PHE A 410 4.01 16.81 18.24
C PHE A 410 2.54 17.08 18.58
N TRP A 411 2.25 17.72 19.73
CA TRP A 411 0.88 18.14 20.06
C TRP A 411 0.42 19.31 19.20
N TYR A 412 1.30 20.23 18.85
CA TYR A 412 0.99 21.43 18.07
C TYR A 412 -0.19 22.25 18.65
N ARG A 413 -1.09 22.74 17.78
CA ARG A 413 -2.27 23.54 18.21
C ARG A 413 -3.50 22.63 18.37
N GLY A 414 -3.89 22.36 19.61
CA GLY A 414 -5.05 21.51 19.90
C GLY A 414 -4.88 20.04 19.48
N GLY A 415 -3.67 19.54 19.43
CA GLY A 415 -3.36 18.19 18.98
C GLY A 415 -3.25 18.03 17.45
N VAL A 416 -3.34 19.14 16.68
CA VAL A 416 -3.36 19.12 15.21
C VAL A 416 -2.23 19.97 14.64
N ASN A 417 -1.45 19.38 13.73
CA ASN A 417 -0.57 20.13 12.86
C ASN A 417 -1.34 20.58 11.62
N TRP A 418 -1.86 21.80 11.68
CA TRP A 418 -2.68 22.35 10.61
C TRP A 418 -1.93 22.48 9.28
N ALA A 419 -0.61 22.61 9.28
CA ALA A 419 0.17 22.61 8.03
C ALA A 419 0.01 21.29 7.27
N GLY A 420 0.13 20.17 7.95
CA GLY A 420 0.00 18.86 7.33
C GLY A 420 -1.44 18.53 6.92
N VAL A 421 -2.39 18.78 7.83
CA VAL A 421 -3.81 18.48 7.56
C VAL A 421 -4.34 19.31 6.39
N LEU A 422 -4.08 20.64 6.37
CA LEU A 422 -4.53 21.50 5.27
C LEU A 422 -3.81 21.17 3.95
N ALA A 423 -2.53 20.77 4.00
CA ALA A 423 -1.82 20.36 2.79
C ALA A 423 -2.38 19.06 2.21
N ALA A 424 -2.68 18.06 3.05
CA ALA A 424 -3.29 16.81 2.61
C ALA A 424 -4.71 17.04 2.07
N LEU A 425 -5.54 17.80 2.78
CA LEU A 425 -6.90 18.14 2.34
C LEU A 425 -6.90 18.99 1.07
N GLY A 426 -6.02 19.98 0.97
CA GLY A 426 -5.90 20.83 -0.23
C GLY A 426 -5.42 20.04 -1.43
N GLY A 427 -4.46 19.12 -1.23
CA GLY A 427 -4.02 18.20 -2.29
C GLY A 427 -5.12 17.24 -2.72
N ALA A 428 -5.85 16.64 -1.77
CA ALA A 428 -6.98 15.75 -2.06
C ALA A 428 -8.13 16.49 -2.77
N ALA A 429 -8.48 17.70 -2.32
CA ALA A 429 -9.49 18.52 -2.98
C ALA A 429 -9.06 18.89 -4.41
N GLY A 430 -7.81 19.32 -4.59
CA GLY A 430 -7.26 19.60 -5.93
C GLY A 430 -7.29 18.36 -6.84
N ALA A 431 -6.89 17.19 -6.32
CA ALA A 431 -6.96 15.93 -7.04
C ALA A 431 -8.41 15.59 -7.43
N THR A 432 -9.37 15.71 -6.49
CA THR A 432 -10.79 15.46 -6.75
C THR A 432 -11.35 16.39 -7.82
N LEU A 433 -11.01 17.67 -7.79
CA LEU A 433 -11.46 18.64 -8.80
C LEU A 433 -10.90 18.34 -10.20
N CYS A 434 -9.73 17.73 -10.28
CA CYS A 434 -9.00 17.42 -11.50
C CYS A 434 -9.09 15.95 -11.93
N ALA A 435 -9.76 15.10 -11.16
CA ALA A 435 -9.96 13.69 -11.50
C ALA A 435 -10.95 13.53 -12.65
N GLY A 436 -10.60 12.66 -13.60
CA GLY A 436 -11.44 12.32 -14.75
C GLY A 436 -11.54 10.81 -14.88
N SER A 437 -12.63 10.24 -14.37
CA SER A 437 -12.93 8.80 -14.47
C SER A 437 -14.37 8.55 -14.88
N THR A 438 -14.67 7.26 -15.07
CA THR A 438 -16.05 6.80 -15.32
C THR A 438 -17.00 7.04 -14.15
N PHE A 439 -16.48 7.18 -12.93
CA PHE A 439 -17.28 7.37 -11.71
C PHE A 439 -17.39 8.83 -11.28
N TRP A 440 -16.36 9.61 -11.53
CA TRP A 440 -16.28 11.00 -11.10
C TRP A 440 -15.56 11.83 -12.15
N ALA A 441 -16.24 12.80 -12.72
CA ALA A 441 -15.65 13.87 -13.49
C ALA A 441 -15.64 15.14 -12.63
N GLY A 442 -14.46 15.49 -12.13
CA GLY A 442 -14.27 16.75 -11.41
C GLY A 442 -14.51 17.95 -12.33
N PRO A 443 -14.94 19.10 -11.79
CA PRO A 443 -15.30 20.26 -12.61
C PRO A 443 -14.14 20.77 -13.49
N VAL A 444 -12.89 20.65 -13.04
CA VAL A 444 -11.71 21.03 -13.85
C VAL A 444 -11.49 20.01 -14.96
N SER A 445 -11.59 18.71 -14.66
CA SER A 445 -11.48 17.65 -15.66
C SER A 445 -12.60 17.77 -16.69
N ALA A 446 -13.85 18.00 -16.27
CA ALA A 446 -14.99 18.20 -17.15
C ALA A 446 -14.80 19.43 -18.07
N ALA A 447 -14.25 20.52 -17.58
CA ALA A 447 -13.92 21.71 -18.36
C ALA A 447 -12.75 21.49 -19.35
N MET A 448 -11.98 20.41 -19.17
CA MET A 448 -10.88 20.00 -20.03
C MET A 448 -11.20 18.67 -20.75
N ASP A 449 -12.47 18.45 -21.08
CA ASP A 449 -12.97 17.30 -21.83
C ASP A 449 -12.55 15.93 -21.26
N GLY A 450 -12.41 15.84 -19.93
CA GLY A 450 -12.09 14.59 -19.23
C GLY A 450 -10.61 14.37 -18.88
N LEU A 451 -9.74 15.37 -19.12
CA LEU A 451 -8.31 15.25 -18.80
C LEU A 451 -8.09 14.99 -17.30
N ASN A 452 -7.40 13.90 -16.97
CA ASN A 452 -7.17 13.51 -15.58
C ASN A 452 -5.83 14.06 -15.06
N LEU A 453 -5.90 15.14 -14.28
CA LEU A 453 -4.74 15.77 -13.65
C LEU A 453 -4.68 15.52 -12.12
N ALA A 454 -5.38 14.50 -11.62
CA ALA A 454 -5.44 14.20 -10.18
C ALA A 454 -4.05 14.00 -9.56
N ILE A 455 -3.16 13.25 -10.22
CA ILE A 455 -1.80 13.00 -9.71
C ILE A 455 -0.95 14.27 -9.66
N PRO A 456 -0.69 14.97 -10.76
CA PRO A 456 0.18 16.14 -10.71
C PRO A 456 -0.34 17.21 -9.75
N VAL A 457 -1.64 17.46 -9.71
CA VAL A 457 -2.24 18.43 -8.79
C VAL A 457 -2.21 17.94 -7.34
N GLY A 458 -2.60 16.70 -7.08
CA GLY A 458 -2.60 16.13 -5.73
C GLY A 458 -1.20 16.03 -5.14
N VAL A 459 -0.25 15.51 -5.90
CA VAL A 459 1.14 15.27 -5.45
C VAL A 459 1.90 16.60 -5.34
N LEU A 460 2.00 17.38 -6.41
CA LEU A 460 2.77 18.62 -6.40
C LEU A 460 2.10 19.69 -5.55
N GLY A 461 0.76 19.78 -5.58
CA GLY A 461 -0.01 20.72 -4.78
C GLY A 461 0.15 20.48 -3.29
N SER A 462 0.04 19.22 -2.83
CA SER A 462 0.22 18.90 -1.41
C SER A 462 1.66 19.14 -0.92
N ALA A 463 2.68 18.83 -1.73
CA ALA A 463 4.08 19.13 -1.40
C ALA A 463 4.32 20.63 -1.25
N ALA A 464 3.86 21.43 -2.21
CA ALA A 464 3.99 22.86 -2.20
C ALA A 464 3.24 23.49 -1.01
N LEU A 465 1.98 23.10 -0.81
CA LEU A 465 1.17 23.55 0.33
C LEU A 465 1.83 23.20 1.65
N TYR A 466 2.31 21.97 1.84
CA TYR A 466 2.96 21.58 3.09
C TYR A 466 4.22 22.39 3.36
N ARG A 467 5.04 22.62 2.35
CA ARG A 467 6.24 23.45 2.47
C ARG A 467 5.93 24.90 2.86
N VAL A 468 4.91 25.51 2.24
CA VAL A 468 4.49 26.89 2.51
C VAL A 468 3.86 27.00 3.89
N LEU A 469 2.87 26.14 4.19
CA LEU A 469 2.13 26.18 5.45
C LEU A 469 3.03 25.83 6.65
N SER A 470 3.98 24.90 6.49
CA SER A 470 4.93 24.56 7.56
C SER A 470 5.80 25.75 7.96
N ARG A 471 6.16 26.59 7.01
CA ARG A 471 6.88 27.84 7.30
C ARG A 471 5.97 28.87 7.95
N ALA A 472 4.76 29.04 7.44
CA ALA A 472 3.79 30.01 7.95
C ALA A 472 3.35 29.71 9.40
N PHE A 473 3.17 28.43 9.72
CA PHE A 473 2.79 27.98 11.08
C PHE A 473 3.98 27.73 12.02
N GLY A 474 5.22 27.92 11.55
CA GLY A 474 6.43 27.68 12.37
C GLY A 474 6.56 26.22 12.84
N THR A 475 6.18 25.25 12.00
CA THR A 475 6.19 23.82 12.34
C THR A 475 7.62 23.31 12.63
N PHE A 476 8.63 23.91 12.03
CA PHE A 476 10.04 23.58 12.23
C PHE A 476 10.73 24.70 13.01
N PRO A 477 11.56 24.39 14.04
CA PRO A 477 12.35 25.41 14.72
C PRO A 477 13.25 26.12 13.70
N SER A 478 13.28 27.45 13.77
CA SER A 478 14.22 28.23 12.98
C SER A 478 15.65 27.79 13.31
N THR A 479 16.50 27.60 12.32
CA THR A 479 17.91 27.17 12.48
C THR A 479 18.80 28.25 13.12
N SER A 480 18.23 29.27 13.77
CA SER A 480 18.91 30.44 14.32
C SER A 480 18.86 30.54 15.85
N SER A 481 18.83 29.43 16.59
CA SER A 481 19.14 29.49 18.03
C SER A 481 20.51 28.86 18.27
N PRO A 482 21.55 29.64 18.64
CA PRO A 482 22.79 29.07 19.11
C PRO A 482 22.51 28.33 20.41
N THR A 483 22.93 27.08 20.46
CA THR A 483 22.97 26.26 21.67
C THR A 483 23.77 27.04 22.72
N THR A 484 23.10 27.61 23.69
CA THR A 484 23.77 28.14 24.89
C THR A 484 24.34 26.93 25.63
N THR A 485 25.60 26.70 25.44
CA THR A 485 26.41 25.77 26.23
C THR A 485 26.34 26.27 27.67
N GLN A 486 25.52 25.63 28.48
CA GLN A 486 25.72 25.74 29.95
C GLN A 486 26.92 24.87 30.31
N ARG A 487 27.91 25.57 30.88
CA ARG A 487 29.09 25.01 31.51
C ARG A 487 28.73 24.28 32.82
#